data_5ceebbc338233d483ad2953a5b1c8f86
#
_entry.id   5ceebbc338233d483ad2953a5b1c8f86
#
_cell.length_a   1.000
_cell.length_b   1.000
_cell.length_c   1.000
_cell.angle_alpha   90.00
_cell.angle_beta   90.00
_cell.angle_gamma   90.00
#
_symmetry.space_group_name_H-M   'P 1'
#
loop_
_entity.id
_entity.type
_entity.pdbx_description
1 polymer ?
#
loop_
_entity_poly.entity_id
_entity_poly.type
_entity_poly.pdbx_seq_one_letter_code
_entity_poly.pdbx_strand_id
1 'polypeptide(L)'
;MKKLGTLVIGFILALMPSLVSAQGTDRSEMDQWIKDTEHQTIPPVGTTITMANWQQYKSVMPLGMQKLFQGTYGWKMPADVQMPIGAARFDLAPKSWVEATEKYGSQTQVEVLPNGHYVLKNYYGGTPFPNPTEPNKGWKILANNFWFVRPALYVNTEQNYGTVWAVDRYANVAPSSFDVVYRQSAYITDPGFPHEETYAPGTWQTQWAMQLSPEQSRYTASLSMFYQDQEKNPYPDTFVFVPALRRSLRLSTASRCSPVFGLDWSYDDANGNGFNGSTAVYNADFLSDRMIVGKTTFSDTYEGTNFPGDYDMPIAWPKPSWGNWSIRPASIIDVHKIPSEAAGYCYSSRIMYIDKELWGGGWVDLYDANRKLWKAINYYGYFADVPRLGHSGTGVSSVAYDLQNTHMTVWCGYANPWKRQPYINFQAPKEFFNGVKYGSPSGLMQIMR
;
A
#
# COMPACT_ATOMS: atom_id res chain seq x y z
N MET A 1 -37.67 -56.51 50.61
CA MET A 1 -37.06 -56.38 49.30
C MET A 1 -37.35 -54.94 48.82
N LYS A 2 -36.34 -54.03 49.00
CA LYS A 2 -36.49 -52.62 48.66
C LYS A 2 -35.94 -52.44 47.28
N LYS A 3 -36.73 -51.88 46.38
CA LYS A 3 -36.25 -51.45 45.02
C LYS A 3 -35.61 -50.10 45.13
N LEU A 4 -34.32 -50.06 44.77
CA LEU A 4 -33.59 -48.84 44.59
C LEU A 4 -33.91 -48.25 43.20
N GLY A 5 -34.48 -47.06 43.15
CA GLY A 5 -34.73 -46.35 41.94
C GLY A 5 -33.49 -45.48 41.61
N THR A 6 -32.85 -45.74 40.47
CA THR A 6 -31.72 -44.94 39.96
C THR A 6 -32.28 -43.70 39.27
N LEU A 7 -31.97 -42.52 39.85
CA LEU A 7 -32.30 -41.21 39.27
C LEU A 7 -31.21 -40.85 38.27
N VAL A 8 -31.50 -40.89 36.98
CA VAL A 8 -30.58 -40.39 35.92
C VAL A 8 -30.83 -38.91 35.75
N ILE A 9 -29.95 -38.09 36.27
CA ILE A 9 -29.93 -36.62 36.00
C ILE A 9 -29.26 -36.42 34.67
N GLY A 10 -30.06 -36.22 33.63
CA GLY A 10 -29.58 -35.81 32.32
C GLY A 10 -29.08 -34.34 32.36
N PHE A 11 -27.77 -34.14 32.28
CA PHE A 11 -27.21 -32.82 31.99
C PHE A 11 -27.49 -32.47 30.53
N ILE A 12 -28.49 -31.62 30.30
CA ILE A 12 -28.66 -30.96 29.01
C ILE A 12 -27.59 -29.87 28.96
N LEU A 13 -26.44 -30.17 28.31
CA LEU A 13 -25.51 -29.12 27.87
C LEU A 13 -26.23 -28.32 26.77
N ALA A 14 -26.79 -27.18 27.14
CA ALA A 14 -27.19 -26.18 26.17
C ALA A 14 -25.93 -25.68 25.46
N LEU A 15 -25.66 -26.18 24.25
CA LEU A 15 -24.78 -25.56 23.29
C LEU A 15 -25.37 -24.18 22.96
N MET A 16 -24.99 -23.17 23.73
CA MET A 16 -25.15 -21.81 23.27
C MET A 16 -24.27 -21.69 22.01
N PRO A 17 -24.82 -21.34 20.85
CA PRO A 17 -23.99 -20.92 19.77
C PRO A 17 -23.17 -19.73 20.32
N SER A 18 -21.88 -19.89 20.43
CA SER A 18 -20.99 -18.75 20.55
C SER A 18 -21.29 -17.89 19.34
N LEU A 19 -22.06 -16.84 19.55
CA LEU A 19 -22.05 -15.68 18.69
C LEU A 19 -20.59 -15.28 18.60
N VAL A 20 -19.91 -15.74 17.55
CA VAL A 20 -18.72 -15.08 17.04
C VAL A 20 -19.23 -13.70 16.69
N SER A 21 -19.22 -12.82 17.66
CA SER A 21 -19.27 -11.39 17.46
C SER A 21 -18.23 -11.14 16.39
N ALA A 22 -18.67 -10.78 15.19
CA ALA A 22 -17.79 -10.12 14.24
C ALA A 22 -17.08 -9.08 15.09
N GLN A 23 -15.76 -9.29 15.33
CA GLN A 23 -15.01 -8.41 16.21
C GLN A 23 -14.96 -7.07 15.49
N GLY A 24 -15.95 -6.21 15.79
CA GLY A 24 -15.91 -4.83 15.39
C GLY A 24 -14.52 -4.32 15.75
N THR A 25 -13.83 -3.73 14.80
CA THR A 25 -12.51 -3.14 15.03
C THR A 25 -12.62 -2.24 16.25
N ASP A 26 -11.68 -2.38 17.21
CA ASP A 26 -11.56 -1.42 18.29
C ASP A 26 -11.04 -0.12 17.70
N ARG A 27 -11.94 0.73 17.37
CA ARG A 27 -11.69 2.00 16.74
C ARG A 27 -11.66 3.15 17.74
N SER A 28 -11.64 2.82 19.05
CA SER A 28 -11.81 3.84 20.10
C SER A 28 -10.80 4.98 19.96
N GLU A 29 -9.53 4.68 19.68
CA GLU A 29 -8.50 5.70 19.49
C GLU A 29 -8.70 6.45 18.17
N MET A 30 -9.07 5.75 17.11
CA MET A 30 -9.35 6.36 15.81
C MET A 30 -10.65 7.17 15.83
N ASP A 31 -11.69 6.66 16.47
CA ASP A 31 -12.95 7.37 16.64
C ASP A 31 -12.75 8.64 17.49
N GLN A 32 -11.88 8.57 18.49
CA GLN A 32 -11.51 9.75 19.27
C GLN A 32 -10.72 10.76 18.41
N TRP A 33 -9.76 10.29 17.63
CA TRP A 33 -9.01 11.15 16.71
C TRP A 33 -9.92 11.87 15.72
N ILE A 34 -10.92 11.17 15.14
CA ILE A 34 -11.90 11.78 14.23
C ILE A 34 -12.69 12.89 14.93
N LYS A 35 -13.14 12.66 16.17
CA LYS A 35 -13.85 13.67 16.97
C LYS A 35 -12.94 14.86 17.30
N ASP A 36 -11.73 14.60 17.79
CA ASP A 36 -10.77 15.64 18.17
C ASP A 36 -10.32 16.48 16.98
N THR A 37 -10.46 15.97 15.76
CA THR A 37 -10.03 16.63 14.51
C THR A 37 -11.20 17.09 13.65
N GLU A 38 -12.42 17.16 14.17
CA GLU A 38 -13.57 17.67 13.45
C GLU A 38 -13.32 19.11 12.96
N HIS A 39 -12.69 19.92 13.81
CA HIS A 39 -12.23 21.27 13.49
C HIS A 39 -10.72 21.28 13.30
N GLN A 40 -10.27 21.27 12.03
CA GLN A 40 -8.87 21.19 11.70
C GLN A 40 -8.19 22.57 11.74
N THR A 41 -7.01 22.62 12.38
CA THR A 41 -6.08 23.74 12.24
C THR A 41 -5.16 23.48 11.07
N ILE A 42 -5.39 24.16 9.97
CA ILE A 42 -4.61 24.00 8.73
C ILE A 42 -3.37 24.89 8.79
N PRO A 43 -2.14 24.34 8.71
CA PRO A 43 -0.94 25.17 8.65
C PRO A 43 -0.91 25.95 7.33
N PRO A 44 -0.73 27.29 7.36
CA PRO A 44 -0.50 28.07 6.16
C PRO A 44 0.73 27.63 5.38
N VAL A 45 0.73 27.83 4.07
CA VAL A 45 1.92 27.68 3.23
C VAL A 45 3.04 28.57 3.76
N GLY A 46 4.26 28.02 3.87
CA GLY A 46 5.42 28.68 4.51
C GLY A 46 5.59 28.35 5.98
N THR A 47 4.60 27.69 6.61
CA THR A 47 4.77 27.15 7.98
C THR A 47 5.79 26.01 7.98
N THR A 48 6.60 25.91 9.01
CA THR A 48 7.40 24.70 9.30
C THR A 48 6.86 24.02 10.56
N ILE A 49 6.39 22.78 10.42
CA ILE A 49 6.00 21.95 11.58
C ILE A 49 7.29 21.37 12.18
N THR A 50 7.41 21.52 13.52
CA THR A 50 8.58 21.13 14.32
C THR A 50 8.13 20.44 15.61
N MET A 51 9.06 19.92 16.42
CA MET A 51 8.74 19.39 17.74
C MET A 51 8.10 20.44 18.68
N ALA A 52 8.35 21.73 18.46
CA ALA A 52 7.79 22.80 19.29
C ALA A 52 6.32 23.13 18.99
N ASN A 53 5.85 22.88 17.76
CA ASN A 53 4.52 23.32 17.32
C ASN A 53 3.62 22.23 16.70
N TRP A 54 4.09 20.99 16.55
CA TRP A 54 3.31 19.93 15.89
C TRP A 54 1.94 19.69 16.54
N GLN A 55 1.84 19.87 17.87
CA GLN A 55 0.58 19.68 18.59
C GLN A 55 -0.51 20.67 18.14
N GLN A 56 -0.13 21.88 17.69
CA GLN A 56 -1.05 22.83 17.12
C GLN A 56 -1.67 22.33 15.81
N TYR A 57 -0.91 21.54 15.04
CA TYR A 57 -1.30 21.04 13.73
C TYR A 57 -1.63 19.54 13.73
N LYS A 58 -1.74 18.90 14.90
CA LYS A 58 -2.03 17.47 15.00
C LYS A 58 -3.29 17.03 14.24
N SER A 59 -4.25 17.94 14.06
CA SER A 59 -5.51 17.66 13.38
C SER A 59 -5.35 17.31 11.88
N VAL A 60 -4.24 17.69 11.25
CA VAL A 60 -3.91 17.31 9.88
C VAL A 60 -2.90 16.15 9.79
N MET A 61 -2.46 15.63 10.94
CA MET A 61 -1.47 14.54 11.00
C MET A 61 -2.18 13.20 11.18
N PRO A 62 -1.88 12.18 10.36
CA PRO A 62 -2.34 10.81 10.61
C PRO A 62 -2.04 10.35 12.04
N LEU A 63 -2.86 9.45 12.58
CA LEU A 63 -2.71 9.03 13.97
C LEU A 63 -1.34 8.39 14.25
N GLY A 64 -0.89 7.47 13.38
CA GLY A 64 0.44 6.86 13.51
C GLY A 64 1.57 7.89 13.42
N MET A 65 1.44 8.94 12.59
CA MET A 65 2.40 10.04 12.54
C MET A 65 2.46 10.77 13.87
N GLN A 66 1.31 11.06 14.50
CA GLN A 66 1.30 11.68 15.84
C GLN A 66 2.01 10.81 16.88
N LYS A 67 1.85 9.48 16.80
CA LYS A 67 2.54 8.55 17.71
C LYS A 67 4.06 8.62 17.56
N LEU A 68 4.58 8.78 16.33
CA LEU A 68 6.00 8.99 16.09
C LEU A 68 6.48 10.31 16.76
N PHE A 69 5.72 11.40 16.62
CA PHE A 69 6.04 12.69 17.24
C PHE A 69 5.93 12.65 18.78
N GLN A 70 5.01 11.86 19.32
CA GLN A 70 4.89 11.65 20.76
C GLN A 70 6.08 10.88 21.37
N GLY A 71 6.82 10.13 20.55
CA GLY A 71 7.92 9.29 20.99
C GLY A 71 7.47 8.10 21.84
N THR A 72 6.27 7.60 21.60
CA THR A 72 5.67 6.47 22.34
C THR A 72 6.39 5.14 22.07
N TYR A 73 7.11 5.06 20.97
CA TYR A 73 7.83 3.87 20.53
C TYR A 73 9.34 4.05 20.70
N GLY A 74 10.11 2.96 20.56
CA GLY A 74 11.53 2.95 20.88
C GLY A 74 12.39 4.02 20.19
N TRP A 75 11.98 4.48 19.01
CA TRP A 75 12.62 5.62 18.34
C TRP A 75 11.86 6.92 18.58
N LYS A 76 12.62 7.99 18.81
CA LYS A 76 12.07 9.33 19.01
C LYS A 76 12.32 10.19 17.79
N MET A 77 11.35 11.04 17.46
CA MET A 77 11.54 12.10 16.49
C MET A 77 12.68 13.02 16.95
N PRO A 78 13.64 13.37 16.08
CA PRO A 78 14.71 14.32 16.43
C PRO A 78 14.14 15.67 16.88
N ALA A 79 14.80 16.29 17.86
CA ALA A 79 14.34 17.56 18.43
C ALA A 79 14.32 18.71 17.41
N ASP A 80 15.17 18.63 16.38
CA ASP A 80 15.35 19.60 15.32
C ASP A 80 14.61 19.23 14.02
N VAL A 81 13.70 18.24 14.06
CA VAL A 81 12.87 17.84 12.90
C VAL A 81 12.13 19.04 12.32
N GLN A 82 12.11 19.12 11.01
CA GLN A 82 11.43 20.18 10.26
C GLN A 82 10.60 19.60 9.14
N MET A 83 9.34 20.02 9.06
CA MET A 83 8.40 19.70 7.98
C MET A 83 7.92 21.01 7.36
N PRO A 84 8.63 21.58 6.37
CA PRO A 84 8.19 22.79 5.70
C PRO A 84 6.94 22.51 4.87
N ILE A 85 5.92 23.36 5.01
CA ILE A 85 4.63 23.24 4.30
C ILE A 85 4.66 24.13 3.06
N GLY A 86 4.54 23.52 1.90
CA GLY A 86 4.42 24.17 0.60
C GLY A 86 3.01 24.09 0.02
N ALA A 87 2.82 24.72 -1.13
CA ALA A 87 1.58 24.62 -1.89
C ALA A 87 1.36 23.18 -2.37
N ALA A 88 0.14 22.70 -2.25
CA ALA A 88 -0.27 21.43 -2.86
C ALA A 88 -0.29 21.57 -4.38
N ARG A 89 0.19 20.54 -5.08
CA ARG A 89 0.03 20.43 -6.53
C ARG A 89 -1.16 19.54 -6.83
N PHE A 90 -1.87 19.87 -7.88
CA PHE A 90 -2.94 19.09 -8.48
C PHE A 90 -2.57 18.82 -9.95
N ASP A 91 -3.39 18.16 -10.72
CA ASP A 91 -3.10 17.69 -12.08
C ASP A 91 -1.97 16.65 -12.16
N LEU A 92 -1.99 15.73 -11.21
CA LEU A 92 -0.94 14.71 -11.08
C LEU A 92 -1.24 13.42 -11.85
N ALA A 93 -2.47 13.23 -12.36
CA ALA A 93 -2.85 12.07 -13.13
C ALA A 93 -2.64 12.29 -14.65
N PRO A 94 -2.23 11.25 -15.41
CA PRO A 94 -2.12 11.35 -16.86
C PRO A 94 -3.45 11.69 -17.53
N LYS A 95 -3.40 12.50 -18.60
CA LYS A 95 -4.59 12.91 -19.34
C LYS A 95 -5.42 11.71 -19.83
N SER A 96 -4.79 10.67 -20.34
CA SER A 96 -5.47 9.45 -20.78
C SER A 96 -6.23 8.73 -19.66
N TRP A 97 -5.72 8.79 -18.43
CA TRP A 97 -6.42 8.26 -17.26
C TRP A 97 -7.64 9.10 -16.90
N VAL A 98 -7.50 10.44 -16.94
CA VAL A 98 -8.62 11.37 -16.67
C VAL A 98 -9.71 11.18 -17.70
N GLU A 99 -9.37 11.15 -19.00
CA GLU A 99 -10.32 10.91 -20.10
C GLU A 99 -11.04 9.56 -19.96
N ALA A 100 -10.34 8.51 -19.56
CA ALA A 100 -10.95 7.21 -19.30
C ALA A 100 -11.90 7.26 -18.09
N THR A 101 -11.54 7.99 -17.04
CA THR A 101 -12.39 8.21 -15.87
C THR A 101 -13.69 8.92 -16.24
N GLU A 102 -13.61 10.00 -17.01
CA GLU A 102 -14.78 10.76 -17.49
C GLU A 102 -15.69 9.89 -18.35
N LYS A 103 -15.11 9.09 -19.23
CA LYS A 103 -15.86 8.26 -20.16
C LYS A 103 -16.50 7.03 -19.53
N TYR A 104 -15.82 6.37 -18.61
CA TYR A 104 -16.21 5.03 -18.13
C TYR A 104 -16.57 4.98 -16.63
N GLY A 105 -16.18 5.96 -15.83
CA GLY A 105 -16.40 5.91 -14.39
C GLY A 105 -17.87 5.79 -13.96
N SER A 106 -18.81 6.37 -14.72
CA SER A 106 -20.24 6.25 -14.43
C SER A 106 -20.84 4.86 -14.72
N GLN A 107 -20.13 3.99 -15.47
CA GLN A 107 -20.59 2.66 -15.85
C GLN A 107 -20.16 1.59 -14.82
N THR A 108 -19.14 1.90 -14.03
CA THR A 108 -18.58 0.98 -13.04
C THR A 108 -19.56 0.75 -11.89
N GLN A 109 -19.74 -0.50 -11.52
CA GLN A 109 -20.65 -0.91 -10.45
C GLN A 109 -19.95 -1.85 -9.48
N VAL A 110 -20.42 -1.88 -8.24
CA VAL A 110 -20.05 -2.88 -7.24
C VAL A 110 -21.19 -3.86 -7.06
N GLU A 111 -20.87 -5.14 -7.07
CA GLU A 111 -21.80 -6.21 -6.70
C GLU A 111 -21.28 -6.92 -5.44
N VAL A 112 -22.16 -7.15 -4.48
CA VAL A 112 -21.85 -7.96 -3.30
C VAL A 112 -22.48 -9.34 -3.51
N LEU A 113 -21.64 -10.35 -3.60
CA LEU A 113 -22.05 -11.73 -3.84
C LEU A 113 -22.68 -12.35 -2.59
N PRO A 114 -23.46 -13.47 -2.71
CA PRO A 114 -24.06 -14.14 -1.57
C PRO A 114 -23.10 -14.63 -0.48
N ASN A 115 -21.83 -14.88 -0.84
CA ASN A 115 -20.76 -15.23 0.10
C ASN A 115 -20.10 -14.01 0.77
N GLY A 116 -20.59 -12.81 0.50
CA GLY A 116 -20.07 -11.55 1.04
C GLY A 116 -18.89 -10.95 0.27
N HIS A 117 -18.42 -11.61 -0.79
CA HIS A 117 -17.36 -11.07 -1.64
C HIS A 117 -17.86 -9.87 -2.45
N TYR A 118 -16.96 -8.92 -2.67
CA TYR A 118 -17.22 -7.75 -3.50
C TYR A 118 -16.60 -7.94 -4.88
N VAL A 119 -17.31 -7.63 -5.93
CA VAL A 119 -16.79 -7.68 -7.30
C VAL A 119 -17.06 -6.37 -8.04
N LEU A 120 -16.07 -5.97 -8.81
CA LEU A 120 -16.15 -4.82 -9.70
C LEU A 120 -16.79 -5.27 -11.02
N LYS A 121 -17.85 -4.61 -11.45
CA LYS A 121 -18.53 -4.88 -12.73
C LYS A 121 -18.40 -3.66 -13.65
N ASN A 122 -18.35 -3.92 -14.95
CA ASN A 122 -18.32 -2.91 -16.01
C ASN A 122 -17.15 -1.91 -15.89
N TYR A 123 -16.06 -2.29 -15.24
CA TYR A 123 -14.86 -1.48 -15.19
C TYR A 123 -14.08 -1.61 -16.50
N TYR A 124 -13.64 -0.47 -17.05
CA TYR A 124 -12.92 -0.43 -18.32
C TYR A 124 -11.56 0.29 -18.20
N GLY A 125 -11.40 1.18 -17.26
CA GLY A 125 -10.17 1.96 -17.04
C GLY A 125 -10.46 3.30 -16.37
N GLY A 126 -9.43 4.00 -15.95
CA GLY A 126 -9.56 5.22 -15.17
C GLY A 126 -9.93 4.95 -13.72
N THR A 127 -10.38 5.97 -12.99
CA THR A 127 -10.86 5.82 -11.61
C THR A 127 -12.22 5.12 -11.60
N PRO A 128 -12.37 3.97 -10.92
CA PRO A 128 -13.63 3.22 -10.93
C PRO A 128 -14.84 4.01 -10.44
N PHE A 129 -14.67 4.77 -9.36
CA PHE A 129 -15.73 5.56 -8.73
C PHE A 129 -15.25 6.98 -8.46
N PRO A 130 -15.27 7.88 -9.44
CA PRO A 130 -14.74 9.25 -9.26
C PRO A 130 -15.44 10.04 -8.17
N ASN A 131 -16.72 9.74 -7.91
CA ASN A 131 -17.53 10.34 -6.84
C ASN A 131 -18.14 9.22 -5.98
N PRO A 132 -17.37 8.59 -5.07
CA PRO A 132 -17.86 7.45 -4.29
C PRO A 132 -18.94 7.90 -3.30
N THR A 133 -20.11 7.27 -3.39
CA THR A 133 -21.29 7.51 -2.52
C THR A 133 -21.78 6.21 -1.92
N GLU A 134 -22.65 6.29 -0.90
CA GLU A 134 -23.37 5.13 -0.41
C GLU A 134 -24.27 4.49 -1.48
N PRO A 135 -24.57 3.21 -1.39
CA PRO A 135 -24.02 2.23 -0.47
C PRO A 135 -22.57 1.85 -0.79
N ASN A 136 -21.87 1.30 0.21
CA ASN A 136 -20.48 0.81 0.07
C ASN A 136 -19.43 1.93 -0.25
N LYS A 137 -19.64 3.15 0.25
CA LYS A 137 -18.74 4.28 0.00
C LYS A 137 -17.29 3.96 0.36
N GLY A 138 -17.03 3.36 1.52
CA GLY A 138 -15.70 2.97 1.95
C GLY A 138 -15.05 1.97 1.00
N TRP A 139 -15.79 0.95 0.58
CA TRP A 139 -15.29 -0.03 -0.39
C TRP A 139 -15.01 0.59 -1.77
N LYS A 140 -15.84 1.50 -2.24
CA LYS A 140 -15.61 2.22 -3.51
C LYS A 140 -14.32 3.05 -3.46
N ILE A 141 -14.01 3.65 -2.30
CA ILE A 141 -12.74 4.36 -2.07
C ILE A 141 -11.57 3.37 -2.07
N LEU A 142 -11.72 2.21 -1.44
CA LEU A 142 -10.71 1.13 -1.50
C LEU A 142 -10.51 0.64 -2.93
N ALA A 143 -11.57 0.50 -3.71
CA ALA A 143 -11.48 0.13 -5.12
C ALA A 143 -10.72 1.18 -5.93
N ASN A 144 -10.99 2.48 -5.73
CA ASN A 144 -10.22 3.55 -6.36
C ASN A 144 -8.73 3.48 -6.00
N ASN A 145 -8.41 3.14 -4.75
CA ASN A 145 -7.04 2.94 -4.31
C ASN A 145 -6.40 1.69 -4.96
N PHE A 146 -7.13 0.60 -5.09
CA PHE A 146 -6.62 -0.63 -5.68
C PHE A 146 -6.37 -0.50 -7.19
N TRP A 147 -7.32 0.09 -7.93
CA TRP A 147 -7.19 0.45 -9.35
C TRP A 147 -6.74 1.91 -9.54
N PHE A 148 -5.77 2.36 -8.72
CA PHE A 148 -5.26 3.73 -8.86
C PHE A 148 -4.43 3.90 -10.13
N VAL A 149 -4.14 5.15 -10.47
CA VAL A 149 -3.29 5.49 -11.62
C VAL A 149 -1.92 4.82 -11.53
N ARG A 150 -1.60 4.04 -12.54
CA ARG A 150 -0.28 3.40 -12.69
C ARG A 150 0.06 3.23 -14.16
N PRO A 151 1.34 3.28 -14.54
CA PRO A 151 1.75 3.08 -15.92
C PRO A 151 1.56 1.62 -16.36
N ALA A 152 1.44 1.42 -17.68
CA ALA A 152 1.36 0.09 -18.28
C ALA A 152 2.58 -0.77 -17.96
N LEU A 153 3.76 -0.16 -17.91
CA LEU A 153 5.01 -0.80 -17.53
C LEU A 153 5.79 0.09 -16.55
N TYR A 154 6.11 -0.45 -15.40
CA TYR A 154 6.92 0.18 -14.36
C TYR A 154 8.10 -0.72 -14.02
N VAL A 155 9.33 -0.20 -14.12
CA VAL A 155 10.55 -0.96 -13.90
C VAL A 155 11.48 -0.21 -12.96
N ASN A 156 11.79 -0.81 -11.82
CA ASN A 156 12.92 -0.44 -10.98
C ASN A 156 14.04 -1.42 -11.19
N THR A 157 15.26 -0.95 -11.30
CA THR A 157 16.46 -1.79 -11.26
C THR A 157 17.35 -1.36 -10.11
N GLU A 158 18.28 -2.23 -9.71
CA GLU A 158 19.29 -1.90 -8.71
C GLU A 158 19.99 -0.56 -9.02
N GLN A 159 20.22 -0.28 -10.30
CA GLN A 159 20.89 0.96 -10.74
C GLN A 159 19.98 2.19 -10.67
N ASN A 160 18.68 1.99 -10.70
CA ASN A 160 17.68 3.05 -10.89
C ASN A 160 16.68 3.16 -9.78
N TYR A 161 16.76 2.76 -8.61
CA TYR A 161 15.72 2.94 -7.58
C TYR A 161 15.38 1.67 -6.77
N GLY A 162 15.91 0.52 -7.19
CA GLY A 162 15.57 -0.77 -6.59
C GLY A 162 16.35 -1.07 -5.31
N THR A 163 16.59 -0.09 -4.41
CA THR A 163 17.31 -0.32 -3.16
C THR A 163 16.40 -0.19 -1.95
N VAL A 164 16.59 -1.09 -1.00
CA VAL A 164 15.84 -1.18 0.25
C VAL A 164 16.82 -1.23 1.41
N TRP A 165 16.50 -0.58 2.51
CA TRP A 165 17.28 -0.63 3.75
C TRP A 165 16.39 -1.10 4.89
N ALA A 166 16.76 -2.23 5.49
CA ALA A 166 16.21 -2.64 6.78
C ALA A 166 17.01 -1.99 7.89
N VAL A 167 16.35 -1.43 8.90
CA VAL A 167 16.98 -0.79 10.05
C VAL A 167 16.48 -1.49 11.31
N ASP A 168 17.39 -2.08 12.07
CA ASP A 168 17.06 -2.79 13.30
C ASP A 168 16.89 -1.82 14.50
N ARG A 169 16.46 -2.34 15.65
CA ARG A 169 16.25 -1.56 16.89
C ARG A 169 17.48 -0.81 17.39
N TYR A 170 18.66 -1.19 16.96
CA TYR A 170 19.93 -0.56 17.31
C TYR A 170 20.40 0.45 16.27
N ALA A 171 19.55 0.73 15.27
CA ALA A 171 19.83 1.58 14.12
C ALA A 171 20.94 1.03 13.19
N ASN A 172 21.21 -0.27 13.22
CA ASN A 172 22.05 -0.90 12.21
C ASN A 172 21.28 -0.99 10.89
N VAL A 173 21.97 -0.66 9.80
CA VAL A 173 21.39 -0.58 8.46
C VAL A 173 21.87 -1.75 7.60
N ALA A 174 20.94 -2.54 7.07
CA ALA A 174 21.19 -3.64 6.16
C ALA A 174 20.59 -3.32 4.77
N PRO A 175 21.42 -3.02 3.76
CA PRO A 175 20.94 -2.74 2.41
C PRO A 175 20.59 -4.03 1.66
N SER A 176 19.59 -3.92 0.80
CA SER A 176 19.22 -4.93 -0.20
C SER A 176 18.93 -4.25 -1.53
N SER A 177 19.17 -4.93 -2.65
CA SER A 177 18.85 -4.44 -3.97
C SER A 177 17.94 -5.38 -4.73
N PHE A 178 17.10 -4.80 -5.59
CA PHE A 178 16.05 -5.51 -6.32
C PHE A 178 15.90 -4.99 -7.74
N ASP A 179 15.56 -5.90 -8.64
CA ASP A 179 14.84 -5.55 -9.86
C ASP A 179 13.34 -5.78 -9.63
N VAL A 180 12.52 -4.82 -10.03
CA VAL A 180 11.06 -4.86 -9.88
C VAL A 180 10.42 -4.51 -11.22
N VAL A 181 9.47 -5.34 -11.67
CA VAL A 181 8.71 -5.11 -12.90
C VAL A 181 7.22 -5.25 -12.60
N TYR A 182 6.49 -4.15 -12.63
CA TYR A 182 5.04 -4.13 -12.53
C TYR A 182 4.46 -3.86 -13.92
N ARG A 183 3.51 -4.67 -14.33
CA ARG A 183 2.87 -4.58 -15.63
C ARG A 183 1.35 -4.61 -15.49
N GLN A 184 0.69 -3.66 -16.09
CA GLN A 184 -0.72 -3.84 -16.39
C GLN A 184 -0.88 -4.79 -17.57
N SER A 185 -1.84 -5.70 -17.50
CA SER A 185 -2.20 -6.61 -18.57
C SER A 185 -3.62 -6.38 -19.08
N ALA A 186 -4.43 -5.60 -18.37
CA ALA A 186 -5.74 -5.14 -18.84
C ALA A 186 -6.08 -3.76 -18.24
N TYR A 187 -7.12 -3.13 -18.77
CA TYR A 187 -7.59 -1.79 -18.38
C TYR A 187 -6.54 -0.69 -18.61
N ILE A 188 -5.65 -0.92 -19.55
CA ILE A 188 -4.56 -0.01 -19.90
C ILE A 188 -5.14 1.21 -20.62
N THR A 189 -4.80 2.39 -20.13
CA THR A 189 -5.20 3.67 -20.74
C THR A 189 -4.01 4.39 -21.37
N ASP A 190 -2.79 3.89 -21.20
CA ASP A 190 -1.57 4.55 -21.62
C ASP A 190 -1.42 4.55 -23.15
N PRO A 191 -1.09 5.68 -23.76
CA PRO A 191 -0.94 5.79 -25.22
C PRO A 191 0.16 4.86 -25.76
N GLY A 192 -0.18 4.13 -26.82
CA GLY A 192 0.73 3.23 -27.53
C GLY A 192 0.81 1.82 -26.94
N PHE A 193 0.03 1.51 -25.91
CA PHE A 193 -0.20 0.15 -25.42
C PHE A 193 -1.58 -0.34 -25.84
N PRO A 194 -1.78 -1.66 -26.02
CA PRO A 194 -3.11 -2.22 -26.19
C PRO A 194 -3.89 -2.08 -24.88
N HIS A 195 -5.22 -2.00 -24.97
CA HIS A 195 -6.08 -1.96 -23.78
C HIS A 195 -5.97 -3.24 -22.94
N GLU A 196 -5.69 -4.37 -23.58
CA GLU A 196 -5.43 -5.67 -22.94
C GLU A 196 -4.29 -6.41 -23.65
N GLU A 197 -3.40 -6.98 -22.87
CA GLU A 197 -2.24 -7.76 -23.33
C GLU A 197 -2.57 -9.24 -23.46
N THR A 198 -1.88 -9.95 -24.36
CA THR A 198 -2.15 -11.37 -24.65
C THR A 198 -1.30 -12.35 -23.86
N TYR A 199 -0.21 -11.89 -23.22
CA TYR A 199 0.77 -12.77 -22.53
C TYR A 199 0.27 -13.33 -21.20
N ALA A 200 -0.72 -12.70 -20.57
CA ALA A 200 -1.28 -13.09 -19.28
C ALA A 200 -2.81 -12.98 -19.29
N PRO A 201 -3.52 -13.84 -20.08
CA PRO A 201 -4.96 -13.73 -20.26
C PRO A 201 -5.69 -13.88 -18.92
N GLY A 202 -6.73 -13.04 -18.74
CA GLY A 202 -7.54 -13.01 -17.52
C GLY A 202 -6.88 -12.33 -16.32
N THR A 203 -5.65 -11.86 -16.44
CA THR A 203 -5.01 -10.99 -15.43
C THR A 203 -5.20 -9.52 -15.80
N TRP A 204 -5.20 -8.64 -14.82
CA TRP A 204 -5.16 -7.21 -15.07
C TRP A 204 -3.82 -6.59 -14.69
N GLN A 205 -3.08 -7.25 -13.78
CA GLN A 205 -1.76 -6.80 -13.35
C GLN A 205 -0.88 -7.98 -12.94
N THR A 206 0.41 -7.84 -13.20
CA THR A 206 1.46 -8.71 -12.63
C THR A 206 2.51 -7.86 -11.92
N GLN A 207 3.01 -8.38 -10.79
CA GLN A 207 4.07 -7.77 -9.98
C GLN A 207 5.19 -8.79 -9.84
N TRP A 208 6.31 -8.52 -10.50
CA TRP A 208 7.51 -9.34 -10.44
C TRP A 208 8.61 -8.58 -9.68
N ALA A 209 9.34 -9.28 -8.80
CA ALA A 209 10.49 -8.74 -8.11
C ALA A 209 11.56 -9.81 -7.93
N MET A 210 12.83 -9.42 -8.05
CA MET A 210 13.98 -10.31 -7.84
C MET A 210 15.02 -9.61 -6.98
N GLN A 211 15.45 -10.26 -5.91
CA GLN A 211 16.50 -9.77 -5.05
C GLN A 211 17.87 -10.00 -5.69
N LEU A 212 18.73 -8.98 -5.73
CA LEU A 212 20.06 -9.00 -6.30
C LEU A 212 21.16 -8.98 -5.23
N SER A 213 20.87 -8.37 -4.09
CA SER A 213 21.73 -8.38 -2.90
C SER A 213 20.90 -8.51 -1.62
N PRO A 214 21.45 -9.04 -0.53
CA PRO A 214 22.78 -9.60 -0.39
C PRO A 214 22.93 -10.96 -1.12
N GLU A 215 24.17 -11.45 -1.28
CA GLU A 215 24.49 -12.65 -2.09
C GLU A 215 23.74 -13.91 -1.61
N GLN A 216 23.49 -14.05 -0.30
CA GLN A 216 22.81 -15.21 0.29
C GLN A 216 21.36 -15.38 -0.21
N SER A 217 20.69 -14.30 -0.57
CA SER A 217 19.30 -14.28 -1.08
C SER A 217 19.21 -13.92 -2.56
N ARG A 218 20.36 -13.75 -3.23
CA ARG A 218 20.41 -13.38 -4.64
C ARG A 218 19.61 -14.33 -5.51
N TYR A 219 18.88 -13.76 -6.46
CA TYR A 219 17.96 -14.43 -7.39
C TYR A 219 16.71 -15.04 -6.73
N THR A 220 16.48 -14.83 -5.44
CA THR A 220 15.14 -15.08 -4.89
C THR A 220 14.16 -14.10 -5.56
N ALA A 221 13.11 -14.65 -6.16
CA ALA A 221 12.17 -13.81 -6.92
C ALA A 221 10.72 -14.15 -6.57
N SER A 222 9.84 -13.19 -6.74
CA SER A 222 8.41 -13.37 -6.57
C SER A 222 7.64 -12.85 -7.78
N LEU A 223 6.49 -13.45 -8.04
CA LEU A 223 5.52 -13.01 -9.03
C LEU A 223 4.13 -13.09 -8.41
N SER A 224 3.43 -11.95 -8.35
CA SER A 224 2.00 -11.91 -8.01
C SER A 224 1.19 -11.60 -9.26
N MET A 225 0.10 -12.36 -9.47
CA MET A 225 -0.81 -12.23 -10.61
C MET A 225 -2.20 -11.88 -10.10
N PHE A 226 -2.73 -10.74 -10.51
CA PHE A 226 -4.04 -10.24 -10.11
C PHE A 226 -5.03 -10.43 -11.27
N TYR A 227 -6.21 -10.96 -10.97
CA TYR A 227 -7.17 -11.39 -11.96
C TYR A 227 -8.27 -10.36 -12.22
N GLN A 228 -8.73 -10.28 -13.48
CA GLN A 228 -9.88 -9.47 -13.89
C GLN A 228 -11.17 -10.00 -13.27
N ASP A 229 -11.37 -11.33 -13.36
CA ASP A 229 -12.53 -12.03 -12.79
C ASP A 229 -12.28 -12.37 -11.32
N GLN A 230 -12.60 -11.43 -10.44
CA GLN A 230 -12.46 -11.60 -9.00
C GLN A 230 -13.56 -12.47 -8.38
N GLU A 231 -14.63 -12.77 -9.09
CA GLU A 231 -15.64 -13.73 -8.66
C GLU A 231 -15.06 -15.16 -8.66
N LYS A 232 -14.39 -15.55 -9.76
CA LYS A 232 -13.71 -16.86 -9.87
C LYS A 232 -12.37 -16.91 -9.13
N ASN A 233 -11.66 -15.80 -9.11
CA ASN A 233 -10.30 -15.70 -8.56
C ASN A 233 -10.23 -14.55 -7.53
N PRO A 234 -10.82 -14.73 -6.35
CA PRO A 234 -10.89 -13.68 -5.33
C PRO A 234 -9.54 -13.33 -4.71
N TYR A 235 -8.53 -14.15 -4.92
CA TYR A 235 -7.15 -13.91 -4.47
C TYR A 235 -6.18 -13.85 -5.62
N PRO A 236 -5.12 -13.03 -5.53
CA PRO A 236 -4.00 -13.11 -6.47
C PRO A 236 -3.21 -14.40 -6.25
N ASP A 237 -2.68 -14.96 -7.31
CA ASP A 237 -1.68 -16.01 -7.22
C ASP A 237 -0.31 -15.40 -6.96
N THR A 238 0.40 -15.90 -5.97
CA THR A 238 1.77 -15.49 -5.67
C THR A 238 2.70 -16.69 -5.78
N PHE A 239 3.73 -16.55 -6.59
CA PHE A 239 4.78 -17.54 -6.78
C PHE A 239 6.10 -16.99 -6.27
N VAL A 240 6.90 -17.83 -5.61
CA VAL A 240 8.25 -17.47 -5.17
C VAL A 240 9.22 -18.48 -5.75
N PHE A 241 10.21 -17.99 -6.46
CA PHE A 241 11.37 -18.78 -6.91
C PHE A 241 12.46 -18.76 -5.84
N VAL A 242 12.89 -19.94 -5.41
CA VAL A 242 13.95 -20.11 -4.41
C VAL A 242 15.15 -20.77 -5.10
N PRO A 243 16.28 -20.05 -5.26
CA PRO A 243 17.46 -20.54 -5.99
C PRO A 243 18.00 -21.87 -5.46
N ALA A 244 18.08 -22.03 -4.14
CA ALA A 244 18.55 -23.27 -3.50
C ALA A 244 17.70 -24.50 -3.84
N LEU A 245 16.41 -24.30 -4.14
CA LEU A 245 15.47 -25.35 -4.54
C LEU A 245 15.38 -25.50 -6.07
N ARG A 246 15.90 -24.55 -6.83
CA ARG A 246 15.79 -24.44 -8.29
C ARG A 246 14.36 -24.59 -8.82
N ARG A 247 13.39 -24.15 -8.04
CA ARG A 247 11.96 -24.23 -8.38
C ARG A 247 11.16 -23.07 -7.83
N SER A 248 10.04 -22.80 -8.47
CA SER A 248 9.03 -21.89 -7.93
C SER A 248 8.03 -22.65 -7.06
N LEU A 249 7.56 -21.98 -6.02
CA LEU A 249 6.52 -22.45 -5.10
C LEU A 249 5.34 -21.47 -5.21
N ARG A 250 4.11 -21.98 -5.34
CA ARG A 250 2.92 -21.15 -5.19
C ARG A 250 2.66 -20.99 -3.69
N LEU A 251 2.56 -19.76 -3.24
CA LEU A 251 2.22 -19.46 -1.85
C LEU A 251 0.72 -19.66 -1.61
N SER A 252 0.38 -20.12 -0.42
CA SER A 252 -1.02 -20.19 0.01
C SER A 252 -1.58 -18.80 0.29
N THR A 253 -2.90 -18.66 0.30
CA THR A 253 -3.57 -17.40 0.67
C THR A 253 -3.25 -16.97 2.10
N ALA A 254 -2.98 -17.92 3.02
CA ALA A 254 -2.52 -17.63 4.39
C ALA A 254 -1.18 -16.91 4.43
N SER A 255 -0.33 -17.05 3.39
CA SER A 255 0.97 -16.39 3.31
C SER A 255 0.89 -14.88 3.02
N ARG A 256 -0.29 -14.32 2.80
CA ARG A 256 -0.48 -12.88 2.53
C ARG A 256 0.02 -11.99 3.68
N CYS A 257 0.05 -12.51 4.92
CA CYS A 257 0.64 -11.85 6.09
C CYS A 257 2.15 -12.02 6.22
N SER A 258 2.77 -12.87 5.40
CA SER A 258 4.21 -13.10 5.48
C SER A 258 4.99 -11.86 5.03
N PRO A 259 6.11 -11.54 5.70
CA PRO A 259 7.01 -10.48 5.28
C PRO A 259 7.55 -10.73 3.87
N VAL A 260 7.44 -9.73 3.00
CA VAL A 260 8.02 -9.80 1.66
C VAL A 260 9.54 -9.70 1.78
N PHE A 261 10.26 -10.73 1.36
CA PHE A 261 11.74 -10.82 1.48
C PHE A 261 12.29 -10.53 2.90
N GLY A 262 11.48 -10.77 3.95
CA GLY A 262 11.89 -10.49 5.34
C GLY A 262 11.79 -9.01 5.76
N LEU A 263 11.16 -8.17 4.95
CA LEU A 263 10.98 -6.74 5.19
C LEU A 263 9.72 -6.45 6.02
N ASP A 264 9.50 -5.19 6.41
CA ASP A 264 8.35 -4.80 7.25
C ASP A 264 7.01 -4.77 6.54
N TRP A 265 6.99 -4.93 5.22
CA TRP A 265 5.75 -5.11 4.46
C TRP A 265 5.32 -6.57 4.38
N SER A 266 4.05 -6.83 4.56
CA SER A 266 3.43 -8.09 4.14
C SER A 266 3.11 -8.05 2.63
N TYR A 267 2.74 -9.19 2.05
CA TYR A 267 2.27 -9.22 0.65
C TYR A 267 1.02 -8.34 0.43
N ASP A 268 0.21 -8.12 1.46
CA ASP A 268 -0.96 -7.23 1.37
C ASP A 268 -0.62 -5.74 1.55
N ASP A 269 0.62 -5.42 1.93
CA ASP A 269 1.11 -4.05 2.09
C ASP A 269 2.01 -3.59 0.93
N ALA A 270 2.67 -4.53 0.25
CA ALA A 270 3.77 -4.28 -0.66
C ALA A 270 3.33 -3.68 -2.01
N ASN A 271 2.73 -2.50 -1.95
CA ASN A 271 2.38 -1.69 -3.11
C ASN A 271 2.49 -0.20 -2.75
N GLY A 272 2.87 0.61 -3.72
CA GLY A 272 3.06 2.05 -3.55
C GLY A 272 1.82 2.87 -3.20
N ASN A 273 0.66 2.25 -3.09
CA ASN A 273 -0.60 2.89 -2.70
C ASN A 273 -1.10 2.46 -1.30
N GLY A 274 -0.33 1.65 -0.57
CA GLY A 274 -0.67 1.24 0.80
C GLY A 274 -1.58 0.01 0.93
N PHE A 275 -2.00 -0.59 -0.19
CA PHE A 275 -2.82 -1.78 -0.21
C PHE A 275 -2.48 -2.66 -1.41
N ASN A 276 -2.22 -3.94 -1.16
CA ASN A 276 -1.91 -4.96 -2.17
C ASN A 276 -2.74 -6.24 -1.98
N GLY A 277 -3.80 -6.15 -1.20
CA GLY A 277 -4.79 -7.23 -1.05
C GLY A 277 -5.77 -7.28 -2.22
N SER A 278 -6.61 -8.30 -2.27
CA SER A 278 -7.71 -8.33 -3.23
C SER A 278 -8.95 -7.64 -2.66
N THR A 279 -9.48 -6.65 -3.36
CA THR A 279 -10.72 -5.96 -2.95
C THR A 279 -11.92 -6.90 -2.80
N ALA A 280 -11.91 -8.07 -3.44
CA ALA A 280 -12.98 -9.04 -3.35
C ALA A 280 -13.26 -9.54 -1.91
N VAL A 281 -12.21 -9.68 -1.11
CA VAL A 281 -12.25 -10.30 0.22
C VAL A 281 -12.06 -9.31 1.37
N TYR A 282 -12.19 -8.02 1.06
CA TYR A 282 -12.15 -6.94 2.05
C TYR A 282 -13.40 -6.09 2.00
N ASN A 283 -13.78 -5.58 3.16
CA ASN A 283 -14.69 -4.47 3.28
C ASN A 283 -13.93 -3.22 3.74
N ALA A 284 -14.54 -2.07 3.60
CA ALA A 284 -13.99 -0.82 4.10
C ALA A 284 -15.11 0.10 4.61
N ASP A 285 -14.98 0.55 5.84
CA ASP A 285 -15.86 1.55 6.42
C ASP A 285 -15.34 2.95 6.09
N PHE A 286 -16.20 3.81 5.57
CA PHE A 286 -15.89 5.22 5.41
C PHE A 286 -15.94 5.91 6.79
N LEU A 287 -14.84 6.53 7.19
CA LEU A 287 -14.75 7.20 8.49
C LEU A 287 -14.96 8.71 8.36
N SER A 288 -14.22 9.39 7.49
CA SER A 288 -14.36 10.82 7.26
C SER A 288 -13.59 11.30 6.04
N ASP A 289 -13.89 12.51 5.59
CA ASP A 289 -13.04 13.32 4.70
C ASP A 289 -12.29 14.36 5.54
N ARG A 290 -10.97 14.50 5.36
CA ARG A 290 -10.09 15.42 6.13
C ARG A 290 -8.99 16.00 5.23
N MET A 291 -8.48 17.15 5.65
CA MET A 291 -7.20 17.65 5.13
C MET A 291 -6.06 16.94 5.87
N ILE A 292 -5.14 16.36 5.15
CA ILE A 292 -4.02 15.57 5.73
C ILE A 292 -2.69 16.07 5.19
N VAL A 293 -1.69 16.13 6.07
CA VAL A 293 -0.32 16.41 5.67
C VAL A 293 0.28 15.20 4.96
N GLY A 294 0.78 15.40 3.76
CA GLY A 294 1.42 14.38 2.94
C GLY A 294 2.59 14.96 2.16
N LYS A 295 3.46 14.08 1.67
CA LYS A 295 4.62 14.50 0.87
C LYS A 295 4.43 14.00 -0.57
N THR A 296 3.91 14.87 -1.42
CA THR A 296 3.64 14.59 -2.84
C THR A 296 4.49 15.42 -3.79
N THR A 297 5.35 16.29 -3.26
CA THR A 297 6.22 17.13 -4.08
C THR A 297 7.65 17.12 -3.54
N PHE A 298 8.60 17.01 -4.46
CA PHE A 298 10.03 17.03 -4.17
C PHE A 298 10.65 18.32 -4.69
N SER A 299 11.80 18.69 -4.15
CA SER A 299 12.57 19.81 -4.67
C SER A 299 13.15 19.46 -6.04
N ASP A 300 12.86 20.25 -7.05
CA ASP A 300 13.40 20.07 -8.41
C ASP A 300 14.95 20.25 -8.46
N THR A 301 15.52 20.89 -7.46
CA THR A 301 16.96 21.19 -7.36
C THR A 301 17.72 20.26 -6.42
N TYR A 302 17.03 19.35 -5.73
CA TYR A 302 17.65 18.50 -4.75
C TYR A 302 18.44 17.36 -5.41
N GLU A 303 19.73 17.31 -5.18
CA GLU A 303 20.61 16.28 -5.73
C GLU A 303 20.84 15.09 -4.82
N GLY A 304 20.28 15.06 -3.64
CA GLY A 304 20.27 14.03 -2.62
C GLY A 304 21.44 13.05 -2.56
N THR A 305 21.75 12.62 -1.39
CA THR A 305 22.68 11.52 -1.15
C THR A 305 21.92 10.20 -0.99
N ASN A 306 22.64 9.10 -0.85
CA ASN A 306 22.00 7.82 -0.54
C ASN A 306 21.55 7.80 0.93
N PHE A 307 20.55 6.93 1.23
CA PHE A 307 20.23 6.63 2.60
C PHE A 307 21.50 6.20 3.40
N PRO A 308 21.71 6.66 4.65
CA PRO A 308 20.78 7.43 5.49
C PRO A 308 20.97 8.96 5.44
N GLY A 309 21.88 9.49 4.63
CA GLY A 309 22.31 10.90 4.67
C GLY A 309 21.18 11.93 4.52
N ASP A 310 20.14 11.58 3.77
CA ASP A 310 19.01 12.45 3.47
C ASP A 310 17.85 12.34 4.47
N TYR A 311 18.06 11.58 5.52
CA TYR A 311 17.04 11.32 6.54
C TYR A 311 17.51 11.75 7.94
N ASP A 312 16.56 12.16 8.75
CA ASP A 312 16.72 12.31 10.18
C ASP A 312 16.63 10.95 10.84
N MET A 313 17.78 10.44 11.29
CA MET A 313 17.87 9.13 11.94
C MET A 313 17.64 9.23 13.46
N PRO A 314 17.22 8.17 14.16
CA PRO A 314 17.03 6.81 13.65
C PRO A 314 15.67 6.55 12.98
N ILE A 315 14.78 7.53 12.94
CA ILE A 315 13.40 7.35 12.48
C ILE A 315 13.24 7.42 10.95
N ALA A 316 14.32 7.65 10.21
CA ALA A 316 14.32 7.85 8.77
C ALA A 316 13.25 8.86 8.30
N TRP A 317 13.17 9.99 8.98
CA TRP A 317 12.29 11.08 8.56
C TRP A 317 12.95 11.89 7.46
N PRO A 318 12.27 12.21 6.34
CA PRO A 318 12.90 12.94 5.25
C PRO A 318 13.25 14.37 5.68
N LYS A 319 14.50 14.78 5.45
CA LYS A 319 14.98 16.13 5.73
C LYS A 319 14.31 17.19 4.85
N PRO A 320 14.33 18.48 5.23
CA PRO A 320 13.77 19.58 4.42
C PRO A 320 14.31 19.67 3.00
N SER A 321 15.55 19.21 2.77
CA SER A 321 16.16 19.12 1.44
C SER A 321 15.37 18.29 0.44
N TRP A 322 14.53 17.35 0.89
CA TRP A 322 13.62 16.61 0.04
C TRP A 322 12.50 17.45 -0.59
N GLY A 323 12.31 18.69 -0.16
CA GLY A 323 11.22 19.56 -0.55
C GLY A 323 10.13 19.64 0.51
N ASN A 324 9.02 20.28 0.15
CA ASN A 324 7.96 20.62 1.08
C ASN A 324 6.98 19.45 1.29
N TRP A 325 6.33 19.45 2.44
CA TRP A 325 5.08 18.73 2.69
C TRP A 325 3.92 19.58 2.19
N SER A 326 2.81 18.97 1.87
CA SER A 326 1.60 19.68 1.44
C SER A 326 0.37 19.18 2.19
N ILE A 327 -0.65 20.03 2.27
CA ILE A 327 -1.93 19.68 2.86
C ILE A 327 -2.87 19.28 1.73
N ARG A 328 -3.40 18.06 1.78
CA ARG A 328 -4.21 17.49 0.70
C ARG A 328 -5.53 16.93 1.22
N PRO A 329 -6.62 17.03 0.43
CA PRO A 329 -7.88 16.40 0.79
C PRO A 329 -7.73 14.87 0.73
N ALA A 330 -8.11 14.20 1.79
CA ALA A 330 -8.06 12.75 1.90
C ALA A 330 -9.38 12.17 2.40
N SER A 331 -9.71 10.98 1.91
CA SER A 331 -10.73 10.11 2.49
C SER A 331 -10.06 9.13 3.43
N ILE A 332 -10.61 8.98 4.63
CA ILE A 332 -10.11 8.06 5.64
C ILE A 332 -11.06 6.88 5.71
N ILE A 333 -10.51 5.68 5.52
CA ILE A 333 -11.27 4.43 5.56
C ILE A 333 -10.62 3.43 6.52
N ASP A 334 -11.43 2.55 7.11
CA ASP A 334 -10.99 1.39 7.88
C ASP A 334 -11.21 0.13 7.05
N VAL A 335 -10.13 -0.47 6.59
CA VAL A 335 -10.13 -1.66 5.73
C VAL A 335 -9.90 -2.89 6.56
N HIS A 336 -10.77 -3.87 6.41
CA HIS A 336 -10.72 -5.14 7.13
C HIS A 336 -11.22 -6.30 6.26
N LYS A 337 -10.82 -7.52 6.61
CA LYS A 337 -11.34 -8.71 5.95
C LYS A 337 -12.85 -8.85 6.17
N ILE A 338 -13.58 -9.32 5.16
CA ILE A 338 -14.97 -9.77 5.38
C ILE A 338 -14.99 -10.92 6.39
N PRO A 339 -16.09 -11.11 7.13
CA PRO A 339 -16.12 -12.10 8.23
C PRO A 339 -15.72 -13.52 7.84
N SER A 340 -16.09 -13.98 6.64
CA SER A 340 -15.74 -15.31 6.14
C SER A 340 -14.24 -15.52 5.89
N GLU A 341 -13.46 -14.42 5.73
CA GLU A 341 -12.06 -14.41 5.36
C GLU A 341 -11.13 -13.87 6.47
N ALA A 342 -11.72 -13.49 7.62
CA ALA A 342 -10.99 -12.82 8.69
C ALA A 342 -10.17 -13.77 9.57
N ALA A 343 -10.51 -15.06 9.59
CA ALA A 343 -9.85 -16.01 10.48
C ALA A 343 -8.36 -16.16 10.17
N GLY A 344 -7.51 -15.91 11.17
CA GLY A 344 -6.05 -16.02 11.05
C GLY A 344 -5.36 -14.91 10.26
N TYR A 345 -6.08 -13.84 9.91
CA TYR A 345 -5.47 -12.68 9.26
C TYR A 345 -4.69 -11.83 10.29
N CYS A 346 -3.56 -11.25 9.85
CA CYS A 346 -2.61 -10.57 10.74
C CYS A 346 -3.08 -9.21 11.25
N TYR A 347 -3.90 -8.51 10.48
CA TYR A 347 -4.38 -7.18 10.86
C TYR A 347 -5.87 -7.21 11.19
N SER A 348 -6.22 -6.64 12.36
CA SER A 348 -7.62 -6.41 12.73
C SER A 348 -8.22 -5.22 11.98
N SER A 349 -7.38 -4.24 11.63
CA SER A 349 -7.78 -3.00 10.98
C SER A 349 -6.60 -2.41 10.20
N ARG A 350 -6.90 -1.75 9.09
CA ARG A 350 -5.99 -0.96 8.27
C ARG A 350 -6.63 0.40 8.04
N ILE A 351 -6.19 1.41 8.75
CA ILE A 351 -6.64 2.78 8.53
C ILE A 351 -5.82 3.37 7.40
N MET A 352 -6.49 3.74 6.31
CA MET A 352 -5.86 4.33 5.14
C MET A 352 -6.28 5.79 4.98
N TYR A 353 -5.30 6.67 4.77
CA TYR A 353 -5.50 8.08 4.48
C TYR A 353 -5.26 8.28 2.99
N ILE A 354 -6.34 8.22 2.21
CA ILE A 354 -6.31 8.12 0.74
C ILE A 354 -6.52 9.50 0.14
N ASP A 355 -5.56 9.97 -0.64
CA ASP A 355 -5.64 11.21 -1.40
C ASP A 355 -6.83 11.17 -2.37
N LYS A 356 -7.65 12.23 -2.38
CA LYS A 356 -8.91 12.26 -3.17
C LYS A 356 -8.71 12.52 -4.66
N GLU A 357 -7.53 12.92 -5.08
CA GLU A 357 -7.22 13.13 -6.49
C GLU A 357 -6.59 11.88 -7.12
N LEU A 358 -5.54 11.37 -6.49
CA LEU A 358 -4.76 10.25 -7.03
C LEU A 358 -5.25 8.89 -6.55
N TRP A 359 -6.07 8.87 -5.50
CA TRP A 359 -6.51 7.65 -4.81
C TRP A 359 -5.36 6.79 -4.25
N GLY A 360 -4.14 7.35 -4.18
CA GLY A 360 -3.01 6.74 -3.52
C GLY A 360 -3.09 6.89 -1.99
N GLY A 361 -2.59 5.91 -1.25
CA GLY A 361 -2.41 6.01 0.19
C GLY A 361 -1.19 6.89 0.50
N GLY A 362 -1.37 8.03 1.18
CA GLY A 362 -0.26 8.83 1.69
C GLY A 362 0.27 8.30 3.01
N TRP A 363 -0.61 7.71 3.80
CA TRP A 363 -0.32 7.12 5.11
C TRP A 363 -1.22 5.93 5.38
N VAL A 364 -0.69 4.92 6.10
CA VAL A 364 -1.45 3.74 6.52
C VAL A 364 -1.05 3.36 7.95
N ASP A 365 -2.04 3.17 8.81
CA ASP A 365 -1.88 2.64 10.17
C ASP A 365 -2.44 1.21 10.23
N LEU A 366 -1.62 0.25 10.68
CA LEU A 366 -1.95 -1.16 10.74
C LEU A 366 -2.05 -1.62 12.20
N TYR A 367 -3.17 -2.23 12.54
CA TYR A 367 -3.46 -2.72 13.88
C TYR A 367 -3.35 -4.25 13.93
N ASP A 368 -2.72 -4.78 14.96
CA ASP A 368 -2.59 -6.22 15.19
C ASP A 368 -3.92 -6.88 15.58
N ALA A 369 -3.91 -8.21 15.79
CA ALA A 369 -5.10 -8.96 16.20
C ALA A 369 -5.66 -8.52 17.56
N ASN A 370 -4.84 -7.89 18.42
CA ASN A 370 -5.25 -7.32 19.70
C ASN A 370 -5.67 -5.84 19.58
N ARG A 371 -5.82 -5.34 18.36
CA ARG A 371 -6.22 -3.96 18.04
C ARG A 371 -5.26 -2.89 18.54
N LYS A 372 -3.98 -3.24 18.66
CA LYS A 372 -2.92 -2.31 18.99
C LYS A 372 -2.23 -1.87 17.72
N LEU A 373 -1.91 -0.59 17.64
CA LEU A 373 -1.14 -0.07 16.52
C LEU A 373 0.21 -0.81 16.45
N TRP A 374 0.39 -1.50 15.34
CA TRP A 374 1.57 -2.33 15.09
C TRP A 374 2.53 -1.64 14.14
N LYS A 375 2.03 -1.24 12.97
CA LYS A 375 2.86 -0.63 11.93
C LYS A 375 2.25 0.68 11.47
N ALA A 376 3.11 1.59 11.05
CA ALA A 376 2.74 2.79 10.33
C ALA A 376 3.56 2.86 9.04
N ILE A 377 2.93 3.18 7.91
CA ILE A 377 3.63 3.26 6.63
C ILE A 377 3.38 4.63 6.03
N ASN A 378 4.47 5.34 5.75
CA ASN A 378 4.45 6.62 5.07
C ASN A 378 4.86 6.44 3.61
N TYR A 379 4.11 7.03 2.68
CA TYR A 379 4.36 6.98 1.25
C TYR A 379 4.67 8.36 0.71
N TYR A 380 5.72 8.46 -0.11
CA TYR A 380 6.15 9.68 -0.78
C TYR A 380 6.04 9.48 -2.28
N GLY A 381 5.09 10.17 -2.92
CA GLY A 381 4.89 10.07 -4.37
C GLY A 381 5.84 10.96 -5.16
N TYR A 382 6.34 10.45 -6.28
CA TYR A 382 7.11 11.19 -7.27
C TYR A 382 6.29 11.38 -8.53
N PHE A 383 6.37 12.58 -9.12
CA PHE A 383 5.65 12.94 -10.33
C PHE A 383 6.60 13.63 -11.29
N ALA A 384 6.53 13.27 -12.56
CA ALA A 384 7.31 13.86 -13.63
C ALA A 384 6.59 13.75 -14.97
N ASP A 385 7.06 14.49 -15.96
CA ASP A 385 6.60 14.35 -17.33
C ASP A 385 7.24 13.10 -17.96
N VAL A 386 6.38 12.17 -18.38
CA VAL A 386 6.77 10.91 -19.01
C VAL A 386 6.48 11.01 -20.52
N PRO A 387 7.44 10.67 -21.40
CA PRO A 387 7.21 10.70 -22.82
C PRO A 387 5.95 9.96 -23.25
N ARG A 388 5.12 10.60 -24.05
CA ARG A 388 3.81 10.12 -24.58
C ARG A 388 2.69 9.99 -23.53
N LEU A 389 3.00 9.92 -22.24
CA LEU A 389 2.03 9.80 -21.15
C LEU A 389 1.67 11.17 -20.57
N GLY A 390 2.60 12.11 -20.61
CA GLY A 390 2.48 13.42 -19.94
C GLY A 390 2.81 13.35 -18.47
N HIS A 391 2.26 14.27 -17.68
CA HIS A 391 2.48 14.31 -16.25
C HIS A 391 1.90 13.07 -15.56
N SER A 392 2.68 12.39 -14.75
CA SER A 392 2.28 11.12 -14.12
C SER A 392 3.08 10.84 -12.85
N GLY A 393 2.52 10.01 -11.99
CA GLY A 393 3.25 9.35 -10.92
C GLY A 393 4.36 8.47 -11.50
N THR A 394 5.60 8.71 -11.11
CA THR A 394 6.78 8.00 -11.62
C THR A 394 7.41 7.09 -10.58
N GLY A 395 6.94 7.10 -9.35
CA GLY A 395 7.45 6.21 -8.31
C GLY A 395 6.98 6.61 -6.93
N VAL A 396 7.28 5.75 -5.99
CA VAL A 396 6.96 5.94 -4.57
C VAL A 396 8.14 5.51 -3.74
N SER A 397 8.61 6.38 -2.85
CA SER A 397 9.43 6.00 -1.71
C SER A 397 8.54 5.75 -0.51
N SER A 398 8.95 4.90 0.40
CA SER A 398 8.15 4.63 1.61
C SER A 398 9.02 4.21 2.78
N VAL A 399 8.49 4.46 3.98
CA VAL A 399 9.05 3.95 5.23
C VAL A 399 7.96 3.18 5.95
N ALA A 400 8.20 1.90 6.18
CA ALA A 400 7.37 1.05 7.00
C ALA A 400 7.98 0.92 8.39
N TYR A 401 7.33 1.48 9.39
CA TYR A 401 7.72 1.42 10.79
C TYR A 401 7.03 0.24 11.48
N ASP A 402 7.78 -0.69 12.03
CA ASP A 402 7.24 -1.63 13.03
C ASP A 402 7.39 -1.02 14.42
N LEU A 403 6.30 -0.49 14.91
CA LEU A 403 6.27 0.29 16.14
C LEU A 403 6.36 -0.57 17.39
N GLN A 404 5.99 -1.84 17.32
CA GLN A 404 6.04 -2.77 18.44
C GLN A 404 7.43 -3.37 18.64
N ASN A 405 8.15 -3.63 17.54
CA ASN A 405 9.46 -4.27 17.57
C ASN A 405 10.62 -3.29 17.42
N THR A 406 10.34 -2.03 17.11
CA THR A 406 11.33 -0.96 16.91
C THR A 406 12.32 -1.31 15.81
N HIS A 407 11.81 -1.53 14.62
CA HIS A 407 12.58 -1.61 13.38
C HIS A 407 11.79 -1.01 12.23
N MET A 408 12.43 -0.78 11.11
CA MET A 408 11.77 -0.24 9.94
C MET A 408 12.43 -0.70 8.65
N THR A 409 11.68 -0.60 7.57
CA THR A 409 12.20 -0.74 6.22
C THR A 409 11.98 0.53 5.43
N VAL A 410 13.04 1.00 4.74
CA VAL A 410 13.00 2.14 3.84
C VAL A 410 13.11 1.63 2.41
N TRP A 411 12.07 1.87 1.59
CA TRP A 411 12.02 1.51 0.19
C TRP A 411 12.38 2.70 -0.68
N CYS A 412 13.28 2.49 -1.65
CA CYS A 412 13.65 3.50 -2.62
C CYS A 412 14.08 4.82 -1.94
N GLY A 413 14.93 4.73 -0.93
CA GLY A 413 15.36 5.85 -0.10
C GLY A 413 16.31 6.85 -0.79
N TYR A 414 16.39 6.84 -2.11
CA TYR A 414 17.13 7.83 -2.85
C TYR A 414 16.33 9.11 -2.97
N ALA A 415 16.91 10.20 -2.55
CA ALA A 415 16.25 11.49 -2.53
C ALA A 415 16.30 12.24 -3.86
N ASN A 416 16.95 11.69 -4.89
CA ASN A 416 16.95 12.32 -6.21
C ASN A 416 16.17 11.51 -7.23
N PRO A 417 14.85 11.75 -7.35
CA PRO A 417 14.02 11.10 -8.34
C PRO A 417 14.42 11.48 -9.79
N TRP A 418 15.10 12.61 -9.98
CA TRP A 418 15.48 13.10 -11.31
C TRP A 418 16.69 12.40 -11.91
N LYS A 419 17.59 11.89 -11.07
CA LYS A 419 18.80 11.16 -11.52
C LYS A 419 18.64 9.64 -11.51
N ARG A 420 17.67 9.08 -10.73
CA ARG A 420 17.46 7.64 -10.56
C ARG A 420 15.98 7.32 -10.53
N GLN A 421 15.27 7.69 -11.58
CA GLN A 421 13.84 7.37 -11.72
C GLN A 421 13.64 5.92 -12.14
N PRO A 422 12.52 5.29 -11.72
CA PRO A 422 12.07 4.08 -12.39
C PRO A 422 11.85 4.35 -13.88
N TYR A 423 12.03 3.33 -14.69
CA TYR A 423 11.65 3.40 -16.09
C TYR A 423 10.12 3.24 -16.21
N ILE A 424 9.50 4.15 -16.92
CA ILE A 424 8.06 4.17 -17.16
C ILE A 424 7.81 3.94 -18.64
N ASN A 425 6.98 2.93 -18.95
CA ASN A 425 6.53 2.64 -20.31
C ASN A 425 7.71 2.53 -21.31
N PHE A 426 7.72 3.34 -22.36
CA PHE A 426 8.73 3.30 -23.41
C PHE A 426 10.13 3.81 -23.00
N GLN A 427 10.28 4.26 -21.74
CA GLN A 427 11.60 4.54 -21.18
C GLN A 427 12.33 3.26 -20.75
N ALA A 428 11.58 2.16 -20.54
CA ALA A 428 12.16 0.89 -20.11
C ALA A 428 13.03 0.27 -21.21
N PRO A 429 14.17 -0.35 -20.86
CA PRO A 429 14.95 -1.17 -21.77
C PRO A 429 14.12 -2.30 -22.40
N LYS A 430 14.48 -2.67 -23.65
CA LYS A 430 13.66 -3.59 -24.45
C LYS A 430 13.39 -4.96 -23.79
N GLU A 431 14.34 -5.46 -23.02
CA GLU A 431 14.21 -6.74 -22.31
C GLU A 431 13.03 -6.77 -21.33
N PHE A 432 12.66 -5.64 -20.74
CA PHE A 432 11.55 -5.54 -19.79
C PHE A 432 10.16 -5.57 -20.47
N PHE A 433 10.11 -5.45 -21.80
CA PHE A 433 8.85 -5.64 -22.53
C PHE A 433 8.45 -7.11 -22.71
N ASN A 434 9.32 -8.07 -22.32
CA ASN A 434 8.99 -9.48 -22.38
C ASN A 434 7.94 -9.86 -21.32
N GLY A 435 6.65 -9.78 -21.67
CA GLY A 435 5.54 -10.09 -20.78
C GLY A 435 5.54 -11.52 -20.26
N VAL A 436 6.01 -12.49 -21.05
CA VAL A 436 6.11 -13.88 -20.58
C VAL A 436 7.17 -14.04 -19.50
N LYS A 437 8.34 -13.42 -19.67
CA LYS A 437 9.43 -13.48 -18.68
C LYS A 437 9.02 -12.85 -17.36
N TYR A 438 8.38 -11.70 -17.36
CA TYR A 438 8.07 -10.91 -16.17
C TYR A 438 6.60 -11.02 -15.71
N GLY A 439 5.76 -11.74 -16.44
CA GLY A 439 4.33 -11.85 -16.15
C GLY A 439 3.80 -13.28 -16.05
N SER A 440 4.67 -14.30 -16.06
CA SER A 440 4.22 -15.69 -15.96
C SER A 440 5.07 -16.53 -15.01
N PRO A 441 4.50 -17.61 -14.42
CA PRO A 441 5.26 -18.55 -13.60
C PRO A 441 6.39 -19.25 -14.35
N SER A 442 6.22 -19.48 -15.66
CA SER A 442 7.28 -20.05 -16.51
C SER A 442 8.47 -19.09 -16.66
N GLY A 443 8.23 -17.78 -16.62
CA GLY A 443 9.30 -16.79 -16.63
C GLY A 443 10.15 -16.83 -15.37
N LEU A 444 9.56 -17.05 -14.20
CA LEU A 444 10.33 -17.25 -12.95
C LEU A 444 11.29 -18.43 -13.04
N MET A 445 10.90 -19.51 -13.73
CA MET A 445 11.73 -20.70 -13.90
C MET A 445 12.94 -20.48 -14.82
N GLN A 446 13.01 -19.36 -15.54
CA GLN A 446 14.11 -19.01 -16.45
C GLN A 446 15.21 -18.21 -15.78
N ILE A 447 15.05 -17.77 -14.52
CA ILE A 447 16.00 -16.88 -13.81
C ILE A 447 17.41 -17.49 -13.73
N MET A 448 17.52 -18.80 -13.63
CA MET A 448 18.79 -19.51 -13.51
C MET A 448 19.11 -20.40 -14.74
N ARG A 449 18.60 -20.10 -15.90
CA ARG A 449 18.90 -20.79 -17.15
C ARG A 449 19.72 -19.90 -18.10
#